data_dabc48ef805ea7cda037b6037abbb6f3
#
_entry.id   dabc48ef805ea7cda037b6037abbb6f3
#
_cell.length_a   1.000
_cell.length_b   1.000
_cell.length_c   1.000
_cell.angle_alpha   90.00
_cell.angle_beta   90.00
_cell.angle_gamma   90.00
#
_symmetry.space_group_name_H-M   'P 1'
#
loop_
_entity.id
_entity.type
_entity.pdbx_description
1 polymer ?
#
loop_
_entity_poly.entity_id
_entity_poly.type
_entity_poly.pdbx_seq_one_letter_code
_entity_poly.pdbx_strand_id
1 'polypeptide(L)'
;MNIILNGASGCGKGSMAGFLVRDFGLVHISTGDLFREQIAKQTPLGKKVESYVSTGKWVPDEVTIEVLLDRIKQPDCAKGVVLDGFPRTLNQAKALDKVLNIDLVIAIDVTDEIVQTRLGGRYMCRQCGTIHAARWDKIDKCKKCGGELYQRDDDKAEFIQKRLENFKKNNGEILDFYRDANKLFVVHDKLENTPADTYALVKDVVAKL
;
A
#
# COMPACT_ATOMS: atom_id res chain seq x y z
N MET A 1 -11.22 3.03 14.20
CA MET A 1 -9.84 3.50 13.93
C MET A 1 -9.54 3.40 12.46
N ASN A 2 -9.14 4.51 11.81
CA ASN A 2 -8.86 4.54 10.37
C ASN A 2 -7.44 5.06 10.14
N ILE A 3 -6.59 4.23 9.56
CA ILE A 3 -5.17 4.50 9.40
C ILE A 3 -4.82 4.55 7.91
N ILE A 4 -4.02 5.53 7.51
CA ILE A 4 -3.41 5.58 6.18
C ILE A 4 -1.96 5.12 6.30
N LEU A 5 -1.56 4.20 5.43
CA LEU A 5 -0.15 3.89 5.19
C LEU A 5 0.34 4.63 3.95
N ASN A 6 1.21 5.60 4.18
CA ASN A 6 1.86 6.38 3.14
C ASN A 6 3.30 5.93 2.95
N GLY A 7 3.83 6.07 1.75
CA GLY A 7 5.21 5.74 1.40
C GLY A 7 5.34 5.18 -0.01
N ALA A 8 6.56 5.18 -0.53
CA ALA A 8 6.86 4.68 -1.86
C ALA A 8 6.46 3.21 -2.03
N SER A 9 6.22 2.78 -3.27
CA SER A 9 6.03 1.36 -3.55
C SER A 9 7.23 0.56 -3.06
N GLY A 10 6.99 -0.58 -2.41
CA GLY A 10 8.10 -1.39 -1.85
C GLY A 10 8.62 -0.94 -0.47
N CYS A 11 8.15 0.18 0.11
CA CYS A 11 8.62 0.62 1.43
C CYS A 11 8.16 -0.27 2.60
N GLY A 12 7.18 -1.19 2.40
CA GLY A 12 6.75 -2.12 3.45
C GLY A 12 5.30 -1.95 3.91
N LYS A 13 4.50 -1.07 3.28
CA LYS A 13 3.09 -0.82 3.66
C LYS A 13 2.25 -2.08 3.82
N GLY A 14 2.31 -3.00 2.85
CA GLY A 14 1.51 -4.23 2.92
C GLY A 14 1.86 -5.13 4.10
N SER A 15 3.14 -5.20 4.48
CA SER A 15 3.56 -5.92 5.69
C SER A 15 3.07 -5.22 6.95
N MET A 16 3.19 -3.89 7.00
CA MET A 16 2.67 -3.06 8.09
C MET A 16 1.16 -3.24 8.24
N ALA A 17 0.41 -3.19 7.14
CA ALA A 17 -1.03 -3.45 7.14
C ALA A 17 -1.37 -4.81 7.74
N GLY A 18 -0.62 -5.86 7.39
CA GLY A 18 -0.81 -7.21 7.95
C GLY A 18 -0.68 -7.24 9.48
N PHE A 19 0.27 -6.53 10.05
CA PHE A 19 0.40 -6.41 11.51
C PHE A 19 -0.75 -5.63 12.15
N LEU A 20 -1.16 -4.51 11.53
CA LEU A 20 -2.27 -3.69 12.04
C LEU A 20 -3.61 -4.45 12.00
N VAL A 21 -3.85 -5.23 10.95
CA VAL A 21 -5.02 -6.13 10.86
C VAL A 21 -4.99 -7.16 11.99
N ARG A 22 -3.86 -7.82 12.20
CA ARG A 22 -3.70 -8.86 13.22
C ARG A 22 -3.89 -8.32 14.64
N ASP A 23 -3.30 -7.18 14.96
CA ASP A 23 -3.22 -6.68 16.34
C ASP A 23 -4.41 -5.79 16.72
N PHE A 24 -5.04 -5.11 15.75
CA PHE A 24 -6.15 -4.17 15.99
C PHE A 24 -7.47 -4.55 15.32
N GLY A 25 -7.50 -5.65 14.56
CA GLY A 25 -8.73 -6.14 13.90
C GLY A 25 -9.25 -5.23 12.79
N LEU A 26 -8.39 -4.38 12.21
CA LEU A 26 -8.73 -3.47 11.12
C LEU A 26 -8.87 -4.21 9.79
N VAL A 27 -9.60 -3.61 8.84
CA VAL A 27 -9.70 -4.14 7.48
C VAL A 27 -8.64 -3.49 6.59
N HIS A 28 -7.79 -4.30 5.97
CA HIS A 28 -6.81 -3.82 5.00
C HIS A 28 -7.48 -3.54 3.65
N ILE A 29 -7.37 -2.32 3.16
CA ILE A 29 -7.83 -1.90 1.84
C ILE A 29 -6.64 -1.39 1.05
N SER A 30 -6.23 -2.15 0.04
CA SER A 30 -5.19 -1.78 -0.92
C SER A 30 -5.83 -1.44 -2.26
N THR A 31 -5.75 -0.18 -2.70
CA THR A 31 -6.29 0.22 -4.02
C THR A 31 -5.64 -0.56 -5.16
N GLY A 32 -4.34 -0.85 -5.04
CA GLY A 32 -3.64 -1.67 -6.02
C GLY A 32 -4.19 -3.10 -6.09
N ASP A 33 -4.56 -3.71 -4.96
CA ASP A 33 -5.13 -5.06 -4.95
C ASP A 33 -6.58 -5.04 -5.44
N LEU A 34 -7.37 -4.03 -5.09
CA LEU A 34 -8.72 -3.84 -5.63
C LEU A 34 -8.70 -3.79 -7.17
N PHE A 35 -7.81 -2.99 -7.77
CA PHE A 35 -7.71 -2.93 -9.22
C PHE A 35 -7.21 -4.24 -9.83
N ARG A 36 -6.21 -4.91 -9.25
CA ARG A 36 -5.74 -6.21 -9.73
C ARG A 36 -6.83 -7.28 -9.69
N GLU A 37 -7.67 -7.28 -8.66
CA GLU A 37 -8.82 -8.17 -8.57
C GLU A 37 -9.83 -7.91 -9.69
N GLN A 38 -10.14 -6.65 -9.98
CA GLN A 38 -11.04 -6.26 -11.07
C GLN A 38 -10.49 -6.67 -12.44
N ILE A 39 -9.17 -6.53 -12.64
CA ILE A 39 -8.48 -6.96 -13.86
C ILE A 39 -8.55 -8.49 -14.01
N ALA A 40 -8.24 -9.22 -12.95
CA ALA A 40 -8.30 -10.69 -12.96
C ALA A 40 -9.71 -11.24 -13.25
N LYS A 41 -10.74 -10.54 -12.73
CA LYS A 41 -12.16 -10.85 -13.01
C LYS A 41 -12.66 -10.34 -14.35
N GLN A 42 -11.83 -9.65 -15.13
CA GLN A 42 -12.19 -9.08 -16.45
C GLN A 42 -13.45 -8.19 -16.41
N THR A 43 -13.67 -7.47 -15.30
CA THR A 43 -14.79 -6.56 -15.18
C THR A 43 -14.63 -5.35 -16.12
N PRO A 44 -15.70 -4.57 -16.41
CA PRO A 44 -15.58 -3.33 -17.17
C PRO A 44 -14.57 -2.36 -16.56
N LEU A 45 -14.54 -2.24 -15.23
CA LEU A 45 -13.55 -1.46 -14.50
C LEU A 45 -12.14 -2.03 -14.69
N GLY A 46 -11.97 -3.35 -14.55
CA GLY A 46 -10.68 -4.01 -14.73
C GLY A 46 -10.07 -3.72 -16.10
N LYS A 47 -10.86 -3.89 -17.16
CA LYS A 47 -10.43 -3.57 -18.55
C LYS A 47 -10.03 -2.10 -18.73
N LYS A 48 -10.77 -1.18 -18.10
CA LYS A 48 -10.50 0.27 -18.15
C LYS A 48 -9.17 0.63 -17.49
N VAL A 49 -8.80 -0.04 -16.39
CA VAL A 49 -7.64 0.34 -15.58
C VAL A 49 -6.39 -0.51 -15.84
N GLU A 50 -6.49 -1.59 -16.60
CA GLU A 50 -5.41 -2.56 -16.83
C GLU A 50 -4.13 -1.91 -17.35
N SER A 51 -4.24 -1.00 -18.33
CA SER A 51 -3.09 -0.31 -18.92
C SER A 51 -2.36 0.60 -17.92
N TYR A 52 -3.08 1.15 -16.94
CA TYR A 52 -2.47 1.95 -15.88
C TYR A 52 -1.71 1.05 -14.88
N VAL A 53 -2.37 -0.02 -14.42
CA VAL A 53 -1.81 -0.90 -13.39
C VAL A 53 -0.59 -1.66 -13.91
N SER A 54 -0.64 -2.22 -15.14
CA SER A 54 0.46 -3.00 -15.73
C SER A 54 1.71 -2.17 -16.01
N THR A 55 1.56 -0.86 -16.29
CA THR A 55 2.67 0.06 -16.59
C THR A 55 3.10 0.90 -15.40
N GLY A 56 2.57 0.64 -14.20
CA GLY A 56 2.89 1.41 -12.98
C GLY A 56 2.38 2.86 -12.98
N LYS A 57 1.52 3.22 -13.94
CA LYS A 57 0.83 4.52 -13.95
C LYS A 57 -0.26 4.56 -12.88
N TRP A 58 -0.64 5.75 -12.46
CA TRP A 58 -1.76 5.91 -11.55
C TRP A 58 -3.08 5.92 -12.31
N VAL A 59 -4.05 5.22 -11.75
CA VAL A 59 -5.46 5.28 -12.20
C VAL A 59 -5.99 6.68 -11.91
N PRO A 60 -6.81 7.30 -12.78
CA PRO A 60 -7.40 8.61 -12.55
C PRO A 60 -8.08 8.72 -11.17
N ASP A 61 -7.97 9.92 -10.57
CA ASP A 61 -8.45 10.18 -9.20
C ASP A 61 -9.93 9.83 -9.01
N GLU A 62 -10.76 10.23 -9.95
CA GLU A 62 -12.22 10.02 -9.89
C GLU A 62 -12.55 8.52 -9.77
N VAL A 63 -11.88 7.70 -10.60
CA VAL A 63 -12.08 6.24 -10.59
C VAL A 63 -11.57 5.63 -9.29
N THR A 64 -10.41 6.09 -8.82
CA THR A 64 -9.80 5.58 -7.59
C THR A 64 -10.65 5.94 -6.37
N ILE A 65 -11.15 7.17 -6.31
CA ILE A 65 -12.02 7.66 -5.24
C ILE A 65 -13.32 6.86 -5.21
N GLU A 66 -14.00 6.70 -6.35
CA GLU A 66 -15.26 5.96 -6.45
C GLU A 66 -15.11 4.53 -5.92
N VAL A 67 -14.11 3.80 -6.40
CA VAL A 67 -13.86 2.41 -6.00
C VAL A 67 -13.55 2.28 -4.50
N LEU A 68 -12.76 3.22 -3.96
CA LEU A 68 -12.45 3.22 -2.54
C LEU A 68 -13.69 3.52 -1.69
N LEU A 69 -14.46 4.56 -2.05
CA LEU A 69 -15.66 4.94 -1.30
C LEU A 69 -16.68 3.82 -1.25
N ASP A 70 -16.85 3.07 -2.33
CA ASP A 70 -17.73 1.91 -2.33
C ASP A 70 -17.20 0.77 -1.45
N ARG A 71 -15.88 0.58 -1.39
CA ARG A 71 -15.26 -0.45 -0.55
C ARG A 71 -15.37 -0.13 0.95
N ILE A 72 -15.14 1.10 1.36
CA ILE A 72 -15.20 1.47 2.79
C ILE A 72 -16.61 1.45 3.37
N LYS A 73 -17.67 1.52 2.53
CA LYS A 73 -19.06 1.39 2.96
C LYS A 73 -19.47 -0.05 3.29
N GLN A 74 -18.65 -1.05 2.97
CA GLN A 74 -18.98 -2.44 3.26
C GLN A 74 -19.02 -2.70 4.77
N PRO A 75 -19.92 -3.58 5.25
CA PRO A 75 -20.12 -3.81 6.68
C PRO A 75 -18.87 -4.28 7.45
N ASP A 76 -17.96 -4.97 6.77
CA ASP A 76 -16.71 -5.42 7.38
C ASP A 76 -15.79 -4.27 7.80
N CYS A 77 -15.92 -3.10 7.15
CA CYS A 77 -15.13 -1.90 7.46
C CYS A 77 -15.60 -1.14 8.72
N ALA A 78 -16.70 -1.54 9.33
CA ALA A 78 -17.29 -0.82 10.48
C ALA A 78 -16.35 -0.71 11.69
N LYS A 79 -15.43 -1.65 11.87
CA LYS A 79 -14.42 -1.61 12.96
C LYS A 79 -13.24 -0.69 12.66
N GLY A 80 -13.13 -0.22 11.43
CA GLY A 80 -12.06 0.63 10.96
C GLY A 80 -11.20 -0.03 9.88
N VAL A 81 -10.37 0.79 9.24
CA VAL A 81 -9.64 0.40 8.04
C VAL A 81 -8.17 0.81 8.10
N VAL A 82 -7.34 0.05 7.40
CA VAL A 82 -5.97 0.44 7.01
C VAL A 82 -5.95 0.64 5.51
N LEU A 83 -5.76 1.88 5.07
CA LEU A 83 -5.69 2.25 3.67
C LEU A 83 -4.24 2.15 3.17
N ASP A 84 -3.99 1.32 2.16
CA ASP A 84 -2.69 1.14 1.52
C ASP A 84 -2.72 1.58 0.06
N GLY A 85 -1.85 2.53 -0.27
CA GLY A 85 -1.74 3.08 -1.63
C GLY A 85 -2.83 4.08 -1.99
N PHE A 86 -3.51 4.65 -1.01
CA PHE A 86 -4.45 5.77 -1.10
C PHE A 86 -4.40 6.58 0.20
N PRO A 87 -4.43 7.94 0.15
CA PRO A 87 -4.42 8.76 -1.05
C PRO A 87 -3.02 8.82 -1.72
N ARG A 88 -3.00 9.13 -3.03
CA ARG A 88 -1.77 9.38 -3.81
C ARG A 88 -1.69 10.81 -4.36
N THR A 89 -2.77 11.55 -4.25
CA THR A 89 -2.83 12.98 -4.61
C THR A 89 -3.51 13.77 -3.51
N LEU A 90 -3.28 15.07 -3.45
CA LEU A 90 -3.97 15.96 -2.51
C LEU A 90 -5.49 15.97 -2.76
N ASN A 91 -5.92 15.86 -4.01
CA ASN A 91 -7.34 15.76 -4.37
C ASN A 91 -8.00 14.52 -3.75
N GLN A 92 -7.33 13.37 -3.82
CA GLN A 92 -7.76 12.13 -3.17
C GLN A 92 -7.82 12.29 -1.64
N ALA A 93 -6.80 12.93 -1.03
CA ALA A 93 -6.78 13.18 0.42
C ALA A 93 -7.97 14.02 0.88
N LYS A 94 -8.23 15.13 0.19
CA LYS A 94 -9.38 16.00 0.46
C LYS A 94 -10.74 15.33 0.23
N ALA A 95 -10.84 14.44 -0.76
CA ALA A 95 -12.07 13.69 -1.01
C ALA A 95 -12.32 12.65 0.10
N LEU A 96 -11.27 11.98 0.57
CA LEU A 96 -11.34 11.02 1.67
C LEU A 96 -11.76 11.67 2.99
N ASP A 97 -11.15 12.81 3.32
CA ASP A 97 -11.39 13.53 4.59
C ASP A 97 -12.84 14.00 4.77
N LYS A 98 -13.58 14.19 3.67
CA LYS A 98 -15.01 14.53 3.70
C LYS A 98 -15.93 13.38 4.14
N VAL A 99 -15.46 12.13 4.05
CA VAL A 99 -16.30 10.94 4.20
C VAL A 99 -15.80 9.96 5.26
N LEU A 100 -14.51 10.05 5.63
CA LEU A 100 -13.89 9.17 6.60
C LEU A 100 -12.96 9.97 7.50
N ASN A 101 -13.24 9.98 8.81
CA ASN A 101 -12.28 10.54 9.77
C ASN A 101 -11.04 9.65 9.80
N ILE A 102 -9.89 10.21 9.46
CA ILE A 102 -8.60 9.54 9.59
C ILE A 102 -8.02 9.85 10.95
N ASP A 103 -7.64 8.82 11.69
CA ASP A 103 -7.06 8.95 13.04
C ASP A 103 -5.54 9.12 12.97
N LEU A 104 -4.88 8.42 12.03
CA LEU A 104 -3.41 8.46 11.89
C LEU A 104 -2.97 8.22 10.44
N VAL A 105 -1.95 8.92 10.01
CA VAL A 105 -1.18 8.64 8.79
C VAL A 105 0.22 8.21 9.19
N ILE A 106 0.59 6.98 8.86
CA ILE A 106 1.93 6.44 9.06
C ILE A 106 2.69 6.55 7.74
N ALA A 107 3.65 7.47 7.67
CA ALA A 107 4.53 7.62 6.53
C ALA A 107 5.80 6.79 6.73
N ILE A 108 5.98 5.75 5.91
CA ILE A 108 7.19 4.91 5.91
C ILE A 108 8.17 5.51 4.91
N ASP A 109 9.20 6.17 5.43
CA ASP A 109 10.24 6.83 4.66
C ASP A 109 11.44 5.90 4.46
N VAL A 110 11.82 5.72 3.20
CA VAL A 110 12.95 4.89 2.76
C VAL A 110 13.66 5.54 1.58
N THR A 111 14.95 5.23 1.39
CA THR A 111 15.69 5.70 0.22
C THR A 111 15.26 4.99 -1.07
N ASP A 112 15.56 5.60 -2.21
CA ASP A 112 15.27 5.02 -3.53
C ASP A 112 15.96 3.66 -3.71
N GLU A 113 17.19 3.52 -3.21
CA GLU A 113 17.98 2.27 -3.27
C GLU A 113 17.27 1.15 -2.52
N ILE A 114 16.69 1.46 -1.36
CA ILE A 114 15.90 0.49 -0.59
C ILE A 114 14.66 0.06 -1.38
N VAL A 115 13.95 1.00 -2.01
CA VAL A 115 12.78 0.71 -2.84
C VAL A 115 13.18 -0.19 -4.01
N GLN A 116 14.23 0.15 -4.75
CA GLN A 116 14.71 -0.63 -5.89
C GLN A 116 15.10 -2.05 -5.48
N THR A 117 15.86 -2.20 -4.41
CA THR A 117 16.28 -3.49 -3.87
C THR A 117 15.07 -4.34 -3.44
N ARG A 118 14.11 -3.73 -2.73
CA ARG A 118 12.93 -4.45 -2.24
C ARG A 118 11.99 -4.87 -3.36
N LEU A 119 11.74 -4.01 -4.34
CA LEU A 119 10.85 -4.32 -5.47
C LEU A 119 11.49 -5.31 -6.43
N GLY A 120 12.78 -5.15 -6.75
CA GLY A 120 13.51 -6.09 -7.61
C GLY A 120 13.58 -7.51 -7.05
N GLY A 121 13.57 -7.63 -5.71
CA GLY A 121 13.56 -8.92 -5.01
C GLY A 121 12.17 -9.39 -4.54
N ARG A 122 11.07 -8.74 -4.96
CA ARG A 122 9.72 -9.10 -4.53
C ARG A 122 9.10 -10.16 -5.45
N TYR A 123 8.56 -11.21 -4.82
CA TYR A 123 7.78 -12.25 -5.49
C TYR A 123 6.43 -12.42 -4.81
N MET A 124 5.45 -12.86 -5.57
CA MET A 124 4.10 -13.14 -5.07
C MET A 124 3.67 -14.56 -5.41
N CYS A 125 2.92 -15.17 -4.52
CA CYS A 125 2.31 -16.46 -4.78
C CYS A 125 1.05 -16.29 -5.63
N ARG A 126 0.96 -17.03 -6.75
CA ARG A 126 -0.24 -17.03 -7.61
C ARG A 126 -1.49 -17.55 -6.92
N GLN A 127 -1.34 -18.48 -5.96
CA GLN A 127 -2.47 -19.12 -5.31
C GLN A 127 -2.99 -18.36 -4.10
N CYS A 128 -2.10 -17.88 -3.20
CA CYS A 128 -2.51 -17.30 -1.92
C CYS A 128 -2.14 -15.82 -1.75
N GLY A 129 -1.52 -15.17 -2.77
CA GLY A 129 -1.15 -13.76 -2.73
C GLY A 129 -0.03 -13.41 -1.74
N THR A 130 0.54 -14.38 -1.01
CA THR A 130 1.61 -14.11 -0.05
C THR A 130 2.82 -13.50 -0.75
N ILE A 131 3.35 -12.43 -0.17
CA ILE A 131 4.56 -11.76 -0.64
C ILE A 131 5.79 -12.46 -0.07
N HIS A 132 6.78 -12.69 -0.92
CA HIS A 132 8.10 -13.22 -0.60
C HIS A 132 9.16 -12.22 -1.02
N ALA A 133 10.25 -12.14 -0.25
CA ALA A 133 11.39 -11.28 -0.54
C ALA A 133 12.65 -12.13 -0.74
N ALA A 134 13.27 -12.04 -1.91
CA ALA A 134 14.46 -12.83 -2.27
C ALA A 134 15.61 -12.70 -1.27
N ARG A 135 15.69 -11.58 -0.55
CA ARG A 135 16.68 -11.36 0.50
C ARG A 135 16.47 -12.21 1.77
N TRP A 136 15.26 -12.74 1.98
CA TRP A 136 14.91 -13.54 3.16
C TRP A 136 14.43 -14.94 2.82
N ASP A 137 13.97 -15.15 1.59
CA ASP A 137 13.27 -16.34 1.15
C ASP A 137 14.00 -17.03 0.01
N LYS A 138 13.98 -18.37 0.00
CA LYS A 138 14.21 -19.11 -1.24
C LYS A 138 13.04 -18.88 -2.17
N ILE A 139 13.30 -18.50 -3.43
CA ILE A 139 12.28 -18.17 -4.42
C ILE A 139 12.07 -19.38 -5.36
N ASP A 140 11.71 -20.51 -4.80
CA ASP A 140 11.33 -21.72 -5.54
C ASP A 140 9.80 -21.95 -5.47
N LYS A 141 9.25 -21.97 -4.25
CA LYS A 141 7.82 -22.16 -3.98
C LYS A 141 7.36 -21.31 -2.81
N CYS A 142 6.06 -21.04 -2.77
CA CYS A 142 5.44 -20.33 -1.66
C CYS A 142 5.59 -21.09 -0.35
N LYS A 143 6.20 -20.50 0.65
CA LYS A 143 6.37 -21.10 1.99
C LYS A 143 5.03 -21.37 2.69
N LYS A 144 3.96 -20.62 2.35
CA LYS A 144 2.64 -20.75 2.99
C LYS A 144 1.79 -21.86 2.38
N CYS A 145 1.80 -22.03 1.05
CA CYS A 145 0.88 -22.94 0.36
C CYS A 145 1.53 -23.83 -0.72
N GLY A 146 2.85 -23.71 -0.93
CA GLY A 146 3.57 -24.48 -1.96
C GLY A 146 3.33 -24.02 -3.40
N GLY A 147 2.53 -22.96 -3.61
CA GLY A 147 2.18 -22.47 -4.95
C GLY A 147 3.34 -21.77 -5.66
N GLU A 148 3.16 -21.59 -6.97
CA GLU A 148 4.12 -20.90 -7.85
C GLU A 148 4.31 -19.45 -7.46
N LEU A 149 5.56 -18.98 -7.49
CA LEU A 149 5.94 -17.58 -7.26
C LEU A 149 6.17 -16.88 -8.60
N TYR A 150 5.76 -15.60 -8.66
CA TYR A 150 5.97 -14.74 -9.82
C TYR A 150 6.32 -13.32 -9.40
N GLN A 151 6.99 -12.59 -10.26
CA GLN A 151 7.17 -11.14 -10.14
C GLN A 151 6.01 -10.41 -10.83
N ARG A 152 5.56 -9.31 -10.24
CA ARG A 152 4.56 -8.43 -10.88
C ARG A 152 5.19 -7.70 -12.06
N ASP A 153 4.42 -7.41 -13.10
CA ASP A 153 4.91 -6.62 -14.23
C ASP A 153 5.32 -5.21 -13.83
N ASP A 154 4.59 -4.59 -12.90
CA ASP A 154 4.89 -3.26 -12.37
C ASP A 154 6.10 -3.22 -11.42
N ASP A 155 6.74 -4.35 -11.13
CA ASP A 155 8.01 -4.44 -10.37
C ASP A 155 9.25 -4.57 -11.28
N LYS A 156 9.09 -4.49 -12.59
CA LYS A 156 10.21 -4.41 -13.53
C LYS A 156 10.93 -3.06 -13.38
N ALA A 157 12.26 -3.07 -13.53
CA ALA A 157 13.12 -1.89 -13.28
C ALA A 157 12.64 -0.62 -14.00
N GLU A 158 12.15 -0.74 -15.23
CA GLU A 158 11.63 0.37 -16.03
C GLU A 158 10.40 1.07 -15.40
N PHE A 159 9.58 0.33 -14.63
CA PHE A 159 8.39 0.88 -13.97
C PHE A 159 8.68 1.35 -12.54
N ILE A 160 9.69 0.79 -11.87
CA ILE A 160 10.08 1.20 -10.51
C ILE A 160 10.45 2.69 -10.49
N GLN A 161 11.30 3.13 -11.42
CA GLN A 161 11.72 4.53 -11.51
C GLN A 161 10.51 5.48 -11.71
N LYS A 162 9.61 5.14 -12.63
CA LYS A 162 8.38 5.89 -12.87
C LYS A 162 7.48 6.02 -11.64
N ARG A 163 7.38 4.94 -10.86
CA ARG A 163 6.59 4.91 -9.62
C ARG A 163 7.21 5.80 -8.54
N LEU A 164 8.55 5.83 -8.44
CA LEU A 164 9.27 6.72 -7.53
C LEU A 164 9.08 8.19 -7.90
N GLU A 165 9.22 8.53 -9.17
CA GLU A 165 9.00 9.91 -9.67
C GLU A 165 7.57 10.39 -9.38
N ASN A 166 6.57 9.58 -9.71
CA ASN A 166 5.17 9.90 -9.43
C ASN A 166 4.91 10.07 -7.93
N PHE A 167 5.48 9.21 -7.09
CA PHE A 167 5.36 9.31 -5.64
C PHE A 167 5.98 10.63 -5.15
N LYS A 168 7.23 10.93 -5.49
CA LYS A 168 7.92 12.14 -5.06
C LYS A 168 7.20 13.41 -5.46
N LYS A 169 6.65 13.45 -6.69
CA LYS A 169 5.93 14.61 -7.21
C LYS A 169 4.71 15.00 -6.39
N ASN A 170 4.00 14.03 -5.80
CA ASN A 170 2.70 14.27 -5.19
C ASN A 170 2.71 14.12 -3.65
N ASN A 171 3.74 13.44 -3.11
CA ASN A 171 3.71 13.01 -1.71
C ASN A 171 3.84 14.18 -0.72
N GLY A 172 4.61 15.22 -1.07
CA GLY A 172 4.83 16.36 -0.18
C GLY A 172 3.52 17.02 0.26
N GLU A 173 2.65 17.36 -0.69
CA GLU A 173 1.37 18.01 -0.41
C GLU A 173 0.43 17.14 0.45
N ILE A 174 0.49 15.82 0.29
CA ILE A 174 -0.30 14.88 1.12
C ILE A 174 0.21 14.88 2.54
N LEU A 175 1.53 14.79 2.72
CA LEU A 175 2.14 14.80 4.06
C LEU A 175 1.88 16.11 4.78
N ASP A 176 1.98 17.26 4.07
CA ASP A 176 1.70 18.56 4.64
C ASP A 176 0.24 18.68 5.09
N PHE A 177 -0.70 18.25 4.26
CA PHE A 177 -2.13 18.22 4.59
C PHE A 177 -2.43 17.48 5.91
N TYR A 178 -1.81 16.30 6.10
CA TYR A 178 -2.03 15.53 7.34
C TYR A 178 -1.15 16.00 8.50
N ARG A 179 -0.01 16.62 8.24
CA ARG A 179 0.83 17.27 9.27
C ARG A 179 0.10 18.45 9.90
N ASP A 180 -0.52 19.31 9.08
CA ASP A 180 -1.30 20.46 9.53
C ASP A 180 -2.52 20.03 10.36
N ALA A 181 -3.07 18.84 10.09
CA ALA A 181 -4.12 18.23 10.89
C ALA A 181 -3.62 17.49 12.15
N ASN A 182 -2.32 17.50 12.44
CA ASN A 182 -1.69 16.75 13.55
C ASN A 182 -1.96 15.23 13.50
N LYS A 183 -2.06 14.65 12.31
CA LYS A 183 -2.36 13.22 12.10
C LYS A 183 -1.18 12.44 11.51
N LEU A 184 -0.03 13.07 11.26
CA LEU A 184 1.12 12.46 10.60
C LEU A 184 2.15 11.92 11.60
N PHE A 185 2.52 10.65 11.41
CA PHE A 185 3.66 10.01 12.06
C PHE A 185 4.64 9.46 11.02
N VAL A 186 5.90 9.88 11.06
CA VAL A 186 6.93 9.46 10.09
C VAL A 186 7.83 8.40 10.71
N VAL A 187 8.03 7.29 9.99
CA VAL A 187 8.95 6.22 10.35
C VAL A 187 10.05 6.15 9.31
N HIS A 188 11.29 6.33 9.73
CA HIS A 188 12.46 6.12 8.88
C HIS A 188 12.86 4.64 8.96
N ASP A 189 12.66 3.93 7.88
CA ASP A 189 12.97 2.51 7.81
C ASP A 189 14.29 2.25 7.06
N LYS A 190 14.98 1.17 7.41
CA LYS A 190 16.28 0.80 6.88
C LYS A 190 16.24 -0.52 6.12
N LEU A 191 17.25 -0.76 5.28
CA LEU A 191 17.28 -2.00 4.48
C LEU A 191 17.42 -3.25 5.36
N GLU A 192 18.21 -3.18 6.42
CA GLU A 192 18.45 -4.27 7.36
C GLU A 192 17.25 -4.65 8.22
N ASN A 193 16.29 -3.74 8.40
CA ASN A 193 15.12 -4.00 9.21
C ASN A 193 14.24 -5.09 8.60
N THR A 194 13.77 -5.99 9.46
CA THR A 194 12.66 -6.87 9.12
C THR A 194 11.33 -6.10 9.18
N PRO A 195 10.25 -6.60 8.56
CA PRO A 195 8.93 -5.99 8.72
C PRO A 195 8.48 -5.85 10.18
N ALA A 196 8.89 -6.75 11.05
CA ALA A 196 8.56 -6.70 12.48
C ALA A 196 9.31 -5.57 13.21
N ASP A 197 10.57 -5.31 12.84
CA ASP A 197 11.35 -4.20 13.41
C ASP A 197 10.71 -2.86 13.05
N THR A 198 10.31 -2.67 11.80
CA THR A 198 9.60 -1.46 11.36
C THR A 198 8.26 -1.30 12.06
N TYR A 199 7.53 -2.41 12.25
CA TYR A 199 6.25 -2.39 12.96
C TYR A 199 6.41 -2.02 14.44
N ALA A 200 7.45 -2.47 15.11
CA ALA A 200 7.71 -2.12 16.51
C ALA A 200 7.83 -0.59 16.73
N LEU A 201 8.31 0.15 15.73
CA LEU A 201 8.43 1.61 15.80
C LEU A 201 7.07 2.35 15.81
N VAL A 202 6.01 1.73 15.33
CA VAL A 202 4.67 2.36 15.22
C VAL A 202 3.63 1.76 16.14
N LYS A 203 3.84 0.56 16.65
CA LYS A 203 2.85 -0.19 17.44
C LYS A 203 2.34 0.62 18.64
N ASP A 204 3.25 1.24 19.40
CA ASP A 204 2.91 2.01 20.59
C ASP A 204 2.19 3.33 20.26
N VAL A 205 2.43 3.88 19.08
CA VAL A 205 1.73 5.08 18.60
C VAL A 205 0.28 4.73 18.28
N VAL A 206 0.07 3.62 17.58
CA VAL A 206 -1.28 3.16 17.21
C VAL A 206 -2.07 2.70 18.43
N ALA A 207 -1.42 2.08 19.40
CA ALA A 207 -2.07 1.61 20.63
C ALA A 207 -2.59 2.74 21.55
N LYS A 208 -2.20 4.00 21.30
CA LYS A 208 -2.65 5.18 22.05
C LYS A 208 -3.85 5.90 21.42
N LEU A 209 -4.31 5.45 20.24
CA LEU A 209 -5.52 5.95 19.57
C LEU A 209 -6.78 5.32 20.15
#